data_f004ead166b83378ccfa679dd7f48b74
#
_entry.id   f004ead166b83378ccfa679dd7f48b74
#
_cell.length_a   1.000
_cell.length_b   1.000
_cell.length_c   1.000
_cell.angle_alpha   90.00
_cell.angle_beta   90.00
_cell.angle_gamma   90.00
#
_symmetry.space_group_name_H-M   'P 1'
#
loop_
_entity.id
_entity.type
_entity.pdbx_description
1 polymer ?
#
loop_
_entity_poly.entity_id
_entity_poly.type
_entity_poly.pdbx_seq_one_letter_code
_entity_poly.pdbx_strand_id
1 'polypeptide(L)'
;TTTGLISGGSLDIDNVLINGTTIGHTDDTDLITVADGLVTVAGEVQMTTLDIGGTNVTSTAAELNYSDLATLGTTAASKVFTADANGLTKISGAALYTEDTLTDGSTVAWDVIASPVAKLTMAGNRTISAPSGTTPAAGQFVSLLLIQDGTGSRTITWNAVYEFTGDVAPTLTTTAAKGDLFVFRYNGSKWLEVGRNLNLTLS
;
A
#
# COMPACT_ATOMS: atom_id res chain seq x y z
N THR A 1 -57.56 -23.14 19.18
CA THR A 1 -57.95 -23.55 17.82
C THR A 1 -56.96 -22.95 16.85
N THR A 2 -56.07 -23.77 16.34
CA THR A 2 -55.16 -23.40 15.28
C THR A 2 -55.88 -23.40 13.94
N THR A 3 -56.03 -22.24 13.31
CA THR A 3 -56.53 -22.13 11.93
C THR A 3 -55.35 -22.02 10.94
N GLY A 4 -54.17 -22.50 11.29
CA GLY A 4 -52.99 -22.47 10.47
C GLY A 4 -52.68 -23.82 9.83
N LEU A 5 -52.16 -23.81 8.61
CA LEU A 5 -51.71 -24.99 7.88
C LEU A 5 -50.33 -25.43 8.42
N ILE A 6 -50.30 -26.55 9.16
CA ILE A 6 -49.08 -27.31 9.42
C ILE A 6 -49.15 -28.51 8.49
N SER A 7 -48.41 -28.48 7.39
CA SER A 7 -48.42 -29.53 6.36
C SER A 7 -47.08 -30.25 6.35
N GLY A 8 -47.13 -31.52 6.67
CA GLY A 8 -46.19 -32.62 6.41
C GLY A 8 -44.68 -32.34 6.35
N GLY A 9 -43.91 -33.16 6.95
CA GLY A 9 -42.48 -33.10 7.24
C GLY A 9 -42.31 -33.13 8.74
N SER A 10 -41.15 -33.23 9.29
CA SER A 10 -40.96 -33.16 10.73
C SER A 10 -40.96 -31.70 11.20
N LEU A 11 -41.85 -31.33 12.09
CA LEU A 11 -41.77 -30.14 12.91
C LEU A 11 -41.54 -30.65 14.35
N ASP A 12 -40.26 -30.76 14.72
CA ASP A 12 -39.88 -31.06 16.10
C ASP A 12 -39.43 -29.75 16.71
N ILE A 13 -40.31 -29.14 17.52
CA ILE A 13 -40.04 -27.84 18.15
C ILE A 13 -39.91 -28.08 19.64
N ASP A 14 -38.69 -28.15 20.16
CA ASP A 14 -38.47 -28.23 21.60
C ASP A 14 -38.33 -26.84 22.24
N ASN A 15 -37.26 -26.12 21.90
CA ASN A 15 -36.99 -24.77 22.46
C ASN A 15 -37.09 -23.64 21.44
N VAL A 16 -37.63 -23.89 20.24
CA VAL A 16 -37.84 -22.86 19.20
C VAL A 16 -39.22 -22.24 19.31
N LEU A 17 -39.23 -20.93 19.48
CA LEU A 17 -40.46 -20.13 19.48
C LEU A 17 -40.61 -19.40 18.16
N ILE A 18 -41.75 -19.59 17.47
CA ILE A 18 -42.11 -18.80 16.28
C ILE A 18 -43.36 -17.99 16.66
N ASN A 19 -43.24 -16.67 16.70
CA ASN A 19 -44.29 -15.76 17.07
C ASN A 19 -44.39 -14.58 16.11
N GLY A 20 -45.44 -14.55 15.29
CA GLY A 20 -45.58 -13.49 14.27
C GLY A 20 -44.44 -13.46 13.30
N THR A 21 -43.61 -12.42 13.38
CA THR A 21 -42.44 -12.20 12.50
C THR A 21 -41.11 -12.61 13.15
N THR A 22 -41.14 -13.22 14.35
CA THR A 22 -39.91 -13.58 15.08
C THR A 22 -39.73 -15.09 15.20
N ILE A 23 -38.48 -15.54 15.20
CA ILE A 23 -38.04 -16.89 15.51
C ILE A 23 -36.95 -16.77 16.58
N GLY A 24 -37.12 -17.42 17.70
CA GLY A 24 -36.21 -17.35 18.82
C GLY A 24 -36.15 -18.60 19.65
N HIS A 25 -35.43 -18.55 20.76
CA HIS A 25 -35.40 -19.53 21.82
C HIS A 25 -36.36 -19.09 22.94
N THR A 26 -36.77 -19.99 23.81
CA THR A 26 -37.70 -19.64 24.93
C THR A 26 -37.13 -18.55 25.85
N ASP A 27 -35.81 -18.42 25.94
CA ASP A 27 -35.14 -17.40 26.75
C ASP A 27 -34.72 -16.16 25.92
N ASP A 28 -34.84 -16.21 24.59
CA ASP A 28 -34.51 -15.13 23.64
C ASP A 28 -35.51 -15.21 22.44
N THR A 29 -36.63 -14.54 22.57
CA THR A 29 -37.81 -14.75 21.73
C THR A 29 -37.76 -14.02 20.38
N ASP A 30 -36.78 -13.13 20.15
CA ASP A 30 -36.65 -12.29 18.96
C ASP A 30 -35.27 -12.40 18.27
N LEU A 31 -34.59 -13.54 18.48
CA LEU A 31 -33.26 -13.80 17.92
C LEU A 31 -33.21 -13.60 16.39
N ILE A 32 -34.27 -13.96 15.67
CA ILE A 32 -34.42 -13.69 14.23
C ILE A 32 -35.74 -12.99 14.00
N THR A 33 -35.72 -11.82 13.40
CA THR A 33 -36.91 -11.11 12.93
C THR A 33 -36.95 -11.14 11.40
N VAL A 34 -38.13 -11.52 10.85
CA VAL A 34 -38.35 -11.59 9.40
C VAL A 34 -39.31 -10.48 9.00
N ALA A 35 -38.89 -9.64 8.06
CA ALA A 35 -39.71 -8.62 7.41
C ALA A 35 -39.62 -8.75 5.89
N ASP A 36 -40.44 -8.02 5.14
CA ASP A 36 -40.37 -8.06 3.67
C ASP A 36 -38.98 -7.62 3.19
N GLY A 37 -38.26 -8.53 2.51
CA GLY A 37 -36.91 -8.31 2.00
C GLY A 37 -35.78 -8.20 3.06
N LEU A 38 -36.10 -8.47 4.37
CA LEU A 38 -35.12 -8.30 5.45
C LEU A 38 -35.20 -9.42 6.49
N VAL A 39 -34.03 -9.93 6.88
CA VAL A 39 -33.85 -10.78 8.07
C VAL A 39 -32.91 -10.04 9.03
N THR A 40 -33.39 -9.80 10.25
CA THR A 40 -32.57 -9.23 11.34
C THR A 40 -32.22 -10.32 12.34
N VAL A 41 -30.98 -10.44 12.72
CA VAL A 41 -30.51 -11.35 13.78
C VAL A 41 -30.00 -10.51 14.95
N ALA A 42 -30.65 -10.69 16.11
CA ALA A 42 -30.31 -10.00 17.36
C ALA A 42 -29.31 -10.82 18.19
N GLY A 43 -28.17 -11.23 17.58
CA GLY A 43 -27.18 -12.06 18.21
C GLY A 43 -26.01 -12.35 17.29
N GLU A 44 -25.15 -13.29 17.67
CA GLU A 44 -24.05 -13.74 16.83
C GLU A 44 -24.54 -14.71 15.76
N VAL A 45 -23.99 -14.57 14.55
CA VAL A 45 -24.19 -15.51 13.46
C VAL A 45 -22.87 -16.26 13.21
N GLN A 46 -22.87 -17.55 13.58
CA GLN A 46 -21.76 -18.44 13.25
C GLN A 46 -22.04 -19.12 11.91
N MET A 47 -21.17 -18.89 10.93
CA MET A 47 -21.28 -19.50 9.60
C MET A 47 -19.92 -20.03 9.14
N THR A 48 -19.94 -21.07 8.34
CA THR A 48 -18.72 -21.62 7.71
C THR A 48 -18.28 -20.83 6.50
N THR A 49 -19.23 -20.17 5.83
CA THR A 49 -18.97 -19.38 4.61
C THR A 49 -19.95 -18.22 4.58
N LEU A 50 -19.44 -17.00 4.35
CA LEU A 50 -20.25 -15.84 4.04
C LEU A 50 -20.28 -15.66 2.52
N ASP A 51 -21.48 -15.78 1.92
CA ASP A 51 -21.72 -15.49 0.50
C ASP A 51 -22.49 -14.17 0.37
N ILE A 52 -22.05 -13.31 -0.53
CA ILE A 52 -22.75 -12.07 -0.86
C ILE A 52 -23.00 -12.04 -2.36
N GLY A 53 -24.28 -12.17 -2.75
CA GLY A 53 -24.67 -12.10 -4.16
C GLY A 53 -24.08 -13.19 -5.05
N GLY A 54 -23.88 -14.40 -4.51
CA GLY A 54 -23.32 -15.54 -5.23
C GLY A 54 -21.78 -15.58 -5.22
N THR A 55 -21.15 -14.72 -4.42
CA THR A 55 -19.68 -14.69 -4.28
C THR A 55 -19.29 -14.90 -2.82
N ASN A 56 -18.48 -15.92 -2.56
CA ASN A 56 -17.98 -16.19 -1.21
C ASN A 56 -16.94 -15.14 -0.78
N VAL A 57 -17.12 -14.62 0.45
CA VAL A 57 -16.07 -13.86 1.13
C VAL A 57 -14.99 -14.83 1.60
N THR A 58 -13.81 -14.77 0.99
CA THR A 58 -12.68 -15.67 1.32
C THR A 58 -11.76 -15.11 2.39
N SER A 59 -11.92 -13.82 2.75
CA SER A 59 -11.15 -13.19 3.82
C SER A 59 -11.52 -13.77 5.17
N THR A 60 -10.52 -14.06 5.98
CA THR A 60 -10.70 -14.45 7.39
C THR A 60 -11.24 -13.30 8.23
N ALA A 61 -11.83 -13.59 9.38
CA ALA A 61 -12.27 -12.55 10.32
C ALA A 61 -11.11 -11.63 10.75
N ALA A 62 -9.91 -12.15 10.91
CA ALA A 62 -8.72 -11.36 11.22
C ALA A 62 -8.39 -10.36 10.09
N GLU A 63 -8.47 -10.78 8.83
CA GLU A 63 -8.23 -9.92 7.66
C GLU A 63 -9.33 -8.86 7.49
N LEU A 64 -10.59 -9.22 7.74
CA LEU A 64 -11.68 -8.24 7.74
C LEU A 64 -11.49 -7.18 8.83
N ASN A 65 -10.98 -7.57 10.00
CA ASN A 65 -10.71 -6.64 11.10
C ASN A 65 -9.56 -5.66 10.79
N TYR A 66 -8.72 -5.90 9.77
CA TYR A 66 -7.77 -4.89 9.29
C TYR A 66 -8.47 -3.66 8.71
N SER A 67 -9.72 -3.79 8.25
CA SER A 67 -10.51 -2.67 7.73
C SER A 67 -11.24 -1.87 8.82
N ASP A 68 -11.22 -2.34 10.08
CA ASP A 68 -11.85 -1.67 11.22
C ASP A 68 -10.99 -0.48 11.69
N LEU A 69 -11.29 0.69 11.15
CA LEU A 69 -10.64 1.96 11.46
C LEU A 69 -11.63 2.91 12.14
N ALA A 70 -11.25 3.43 13.32
CA ALA A 70 -12.05 4.42 14.05
C ALA A 70 -12.24 5.73 13.28
N THR A 71 -11.25 6.09 12.44
CA THR A 71 -11.27 7.32 11.63
C THR A 71 -10.68 7.03 10.26
N LEU A 72 -11.46 7.23 9.19
CA LEU A 72 -10.98 7.11 7.82
C LEU A 72 -9.93 8.19 7.51
N GLY A 73 -9.02 7.87 6.59
CA GLY A 73 -7.93 8.76 6.19
C GLY A 73 -6.75 8.82 7.16
N THR A 74 -6.74 8.03 8.24
CA THR A 74 -5.61 7.89 9.15
C THR A 74 -4.99 6.51 9.05
N THR A 75 -3.70 6.41 9.36
CA THR A 75 -3.00 5.12 9.46
C THR A 75 -3.06 4.60 10.88
N ALA A 76 -3.23 3.30 11.03
CA ALA A 76 -3.12 2.60 12.31
C ALA A 76 -2.31 1.32 12.14
N ALA A 77 -1.67 0.85 13.23
CA ALA A 77 -0.92 -0.39 13.21
C ALA A 77 -1.82 -1.58 12.83
N SER A 78 -1.35 -2.44 11.95
CA SER A 78 -2.08 -3.62 11.45
C SER A 78 -3.45 -3.30 10.82
N LYS A 79 -3.61 -2.12 10.21
CA LYS A 79 -4.83 -1.71 9.51
C LYS A 79 -4.55 -1.38 8.05
N VAL A 80 -5.60 -1.45 7.24
CA VAL A 80 -5.52 -1.05 5.82
C VAL A 80 -5.34 0.46 5.68
N PHE A 81 -4.74 0.86 4.58
CA PHE A 81 -4.67 2.26 4.19
C PHE A 81 -6.04 2.70 3.64
N THR A 82 -6.59 3.76 4.22
CA THR A 82 -7.84 4.37 3.75
C THR A 82 -7.64 5.85 3.47
N ALA A 83 -8.47 6.41 2.59
CA ALA A 83 -8.57 7.85 2.38
C ALA A 83 -9.82 8.39 3.08
N ASP A 84 -9.80 9.66 3.45
CA ASP A 84 -10.98 10.40 3.93
C ASP A 84 -11.92 10.79 2.76
N ALA A 85 -13.00 11.51 3.07
CA ALA A 85 -13.97 11.97 2.06
C ALA A 85 -13.39 12.90 0.98
N ASN A 86 -12.21 13.48 1.20
CA ASN A 86 -11.49 14.33 0.25
C ASN A 86 -10.40 13.56 -0.52
N GLY A 87 -10.28 12.26 -0.32
CA GLY A 87 -9.24 11.42 -0.93
C GLY A 87 -7.87 11.56 -0.25
N LEU A 88 -7.80 12.10 0.98
CA LEU A 88 -6.55 12.28 1.70
C LEU A 88 -6.28 11.12 2.65
N THR A 89 -5.04 10.63 2.67
CA THR A 89 -4.54 9.70 3.68
C THR A 89 -3.50 10.42 4.55
N LYS A 90 -3.77 10.51 5.85
CA LYS A 90 -2.85 11.07 6.83
C LYS A 90 -1.97 9.96 7.41
N ILE A 91 -0.67 10.04 7.19
CA ILE A 91 0.31 9.19 7.84
C ILE A 91 0.72 9.90 9.13
N SER A 92 0.38 9.34 10.29
CA SER A 92 0.66 9.92 11.61
C SER A 92 2.05 9.58 12.16
N GLY A 93 2.83 8.79 11.41
CA GLY A 93 4.21 8.42 11.70
C GLY A 93 5.12 8.67 10.50
N ALA A 94 6.35 8.15 10.55
CA ALA A 94 7.25 8.19 9.41
C ALA A 94 6.75 7.27 8.29
N ALA A 95 6.78 7.76 7.05
CA ALA A 95 6.69 6.89 5.87
C ALA A 95 8.10 6.33 5.60
N LEU A 96 8.26 5.01 5.71
CA LEU A 96 9.52 4.34 5.41
C LEU A 96 9.48 3.78 3.99
N TYR A 97 10.41 4.25 3.16
CA TYR A 97 10.76 3.57 1.92
C TYR A 97 12.04 2.77 2.17
N THR A 98 12.06 1.50 1.82
CA THR A 98 13.27 0.68 1.87
C THR A 98 14.30 1.26 0.91
N GLU A 99 15.53 1.47 1.39
CA GLU A 99 16.64 1.89 0.53
C GLU A 99 17.23 0.66 -0.16
N ASP A 100 17.19 0.64 -1.48
CA ASP A 100 17.76 -0.43 -2.29
C ASP A 100 19.16 -0.10 -2.77
N THR A 101 20.00 -1.15 -2.89
CA THR A 101 21.33 -1.03 -3.48
C THR A 101 21.27 -1.44 -4.94
N LEU A 102 21.51 -0.48 -5.84
CA LEU A 102 21.57 -0.75 -7.27
C LEU A 102 22.80 -1.59 -7.61
N THR A 103 22.64 -2.48 -8.57
CA THR A 103 23.77 -3.28 -9.09
C THR A 103 24.73 -2.37 -9.85
N ASP A 104 26.01 -2.34 -9.40
CA ASP A 104 27.06 -1.60 -10.06
C ASP A 104 27.44 -2.24 -11.39
N GLY A 105 27.62 -1.42 -12.43
CA GLY A 105 27.96 -1.83 -13.78
C GLY A 105 28.26 -0.63 -14.66
N SER A 106 28.83 -0.83 -15.85
CA SER A 106 29.13 0.27 -16.78
C SER A 106 27.89 1.11 -17.10
N THR A 107 26.75 0.45 -17.23
CA THR A 107 25.41 1.06 -17.31
C THR A 107 24.59 0.53 -16.14
N VAL A 108 24.03 1.43 -15.36
CA VAL A 108 23.22 1.14 -14.20
C VAL A 108 21.75 1.30 -14.57
N ALA A 109 20.98 0.22 -14.45
CA ALA A 109 19.55 0.25 -14.58
C ALA A 109 18.92 0.58 -13.21
N TRP A 110 17.98 1.52 -13.20
CA TRP A 110 17.25 1.92 -12.00
C TRP A 110 15.75 1.77 -12.24
N ASP A 111 15.13 0.80 -11.58
CA ASP A 111 13.66 0.68 -11.52
C ASP A 111 13.14 1.63 -10.45
N VAL A 112 12.68 2.79 -10.86
CA VAL A 112 12.24 3.88 -9.98
C VAL A 112 10.91 3.60 -9.26
N ILE A 113 10.17 2.55 -9.67
CA ILE A 113 8.96 2.11 -8.98
C ILE A 113 9.30 1.11 -7.88
N ALA A 114 10.12 0.12 -8.20
CA ALA A 114 10.55 -0.89 -7.22
C ALA A 114 11.50 -0.28 -6.17
N SER A 115 12.36 0.67 -6.58
CA SER A 115 13.43 1.25 -5.76
C SER A 115 13.37 2.79 -5.75
N PRO A 116 12.29 3.41 -5.20
CA PRO A 116 12.16 4.86 -5.20
C PRO A 116 13.21 5.58 -4.34
N VAL A 117 13.79 4.87 -3.38
CA VAL A 117 14.95 5.30 -2.59
C VAL A 117 16.07 4.32 -2.87
N ALA A 118 17.13 4.77 -3.50
CA ALA A 118 18.21 3.90 -3.97
C ALA A 118 19.60 4.47 -3.65
N LYS A 119 20.57 3.57 -3.55
CA LYS A 119 21.99 3.92 -3.49
C LYS A 119 22.81 3.10 -4.47
N LEU A 120 23.93 3.67 -4.88
CA LEU A 120 24.92 3.04 -5.74
C LEU A 120 26.33 3.35 -5.24
N THR A 121 27.11 2.34 -4.92
CA THR A 121 28.56 2.50 -4.75
C THR A 121 29.25 2.26 -6.09
N MET A 122 29.91 3.28 -6.62
CA MET A 122 30.49 3.26 -7.96
C MET A 122 31.91 2.70 -7.93
N ALA A 123 32.16 1.52 -8.48
CA ALA A 123 33.50 0.96 -8.65
C ALA A 123 34.22 1.47 -9.95
N GLY A 124 33.62 2.40 -10.65
CA GLY A 124 34.17 3.03 -11.88
C GLY A 124 33.29 4.16 -12.37
N ASN A 125 33.60 4.74 -13.52
CA ASN A 125 32.71 5.68 -14.19
C ASN A 125 31.48 4.94 -14.70
N ARG A 126 30.28 5.51 -14.46
CA ARG A 126 29.01 4.84 -14.74
C ARG A 126 28.07 5.70 -15.58
N THR A 127 27.16 5.04 -16.27
CA THR A 127 26.03 5.68 -16.95
C THR A 127 24.75 5.27 -16.24
N ILE A 128 23.97 6.23 -15.77
CA ILE A 128 22.59 5.95 -15.33
C ILE A 128 21.69 5.93 -16.57
N SER A 129 21.07 4.79 -16.84
CA SER A 129 20.16 4.64 -17.98
C SER A 129 18.84 5.39 -17.75
N ALA A 130 17.99 5.47 -18.76
CA ALA A 130 16.57 5.77 -18.53
C ALA A 130 16.00 4.75 -17.53
N PRO A 131 15.04 5.15 -16.68
CA PRO A 131 14.41 4.22 -15.73
C PRO A 131 13.89 2.97 -16.43
N SER A 132 14.08 1.84 -15.78
CA SER A 132 13.57 0.53 -16.19
C SER A 132 12.31 0.16 -15.41
N GLY A 133 11.65 -0.93 -15.80
CA GLY A 133 10.48 -1.46 -15.10
C GLY A 133 9.17 -0.76 -15.49
N THR A 134 8.30 -0.58 -14.51
CA THR A 134 6.96 0.00 -14.72
C THR A 134 7.03 1.49 -15.06
N THR A 135 6.12 1.97 -15.90
CA THR A 135 6.04 3.40 -16.26
C THR A 135 5.73 4.25 -15.04
N PRO A 136 6.57 5.26 -14.72
CA PRO A 136 6.33 6.16 -13.59
C PRO A 136 5.12 7.08 -13.84
N ALA A 137 4.47 7.52 -12.76
CA ALA A 137 3.38 8.48 -12.80
C ALA A 137 3.87 9.91 -12.54
N ALA A 138 3.29 10.90 -13.25
CA ALA A 138 3.61 12.31 -13.00
C ALA A 138 3.32 12.68 -11.53
N GLY A 139 4.27 13.39 -10.92
CA GLY A 139 4.24 13.73 -9.49
C GLY A 139 5.04 12.79 -8.58
N GLN A 140 5.52 11.65 -9.10
CA GLN A 140 6.37 10.74 -8.34
C GLN A 140 7.71 11.38 -7.96
N PHE A 141 8.15 11.12 -6.73
CA PHE A 141 9.47 11.51 -6.23
C PHE A 141 10.35 10.28 -6.03
N VAL A 142 11.64 10.44 -6.32
CA VAL A 142 12.67 9.42 -6.10
C VAL A 142 13.96 10.05 -5.60
N SER A 143 14.79 9.27 -4.91
CA SER A 143 16.12 9.71 -4.47
C SER A 143 17.18 8.68 -4.81
N LEU A 144 18.36 9.17 -5.17
CA LEU A 144 19.54 8.34 -5.48
C LEU A 144 20.76 8.88 -4.74
N LEU A 145 21.35 8.02 -3.92
CA LEU A 145 22.64 8.30 -3.27
C LEU A 145 23.77 7.63 -4.07
N LEU A 146 24.62 8.44 -4.69
CA LEU A 146 25.83 8.00 -5.38
C LEU A 146 27.01 8.04 -4.42
N ILE A 147 27.72 6.93 -4.27
CA ILE A 147 28.81 6.77 -3.31
C ILE A 147 30.10 6.50 -4.08
N GLN A 148 31.13 7.28 -3.79
CA GLN A 148 32.48 7.01 -4.29
C GLN A 148 33.04 5.77 -3.60
N ASP A 149 33.69 4.89 -4.35
CA ASP A 149 34.42 3.76 -3.77
C ASP A 149 35.69 4.23 -3.00
N GLY A 150 36.49 3.28 -2.53
CA GLY A 150 37.73 3.56 -1.82
C GLY A 150 38.83 4.25 -2.68
N THR A 151 38.62 4.34 -3.99
CA THR A 151 39.52 5.04 -4.92
C THR A 151 39.10 6.49 -5.16
N GLY A 152 37.79 6.72 -5.25
CA GLY A 152 37.23 8.03 -5.59
C GLY A 152 37.33 8.41 -7.06
N SER A 153 37.02 9.67 -7.37
CA SER A 153 37.09 10.25 -8.72
C SER A 153 36.19 9.53 -9.76
N ARG A 154 35.14 8.87 -9.32
CA ARG A 154 34.16 8.24 -10.21
C ARG A 154 33.19 9.28 -10.74
N THR A 155 32.84 9.16 -12.01
CA THR A 155 31.91 10.07 -12.69
C THR A 155 30.61 9.38 -13.11
N ILE A 156 29.56 10.16 -13.29
CA ILE A 156 28.29 9.72 -13.83
C ILE A 156 27.99 10.41 -15.16
N THR A 157 27.55 9.62 -16.13
CA THR A 157 26.85 10.10 -17.31
C THR A 157 25.35 9.87 -17.11
N TRP A 158 24.57 10.92 -17.14
CA TRP A 158 23.13 10.84 -16.97
C TRP A 158 22.42 10.64 -18.31
N ASN A 159 21.38 9.80 -18.33
CA ASN A 159 20.50 9.74 -19.50
C ASN A 159 19.72 11.06 -19.62
N ALA A 160 19.37 11.44 -20.86
CA ALA A 160 18.67 12.70 -21.17
C ALA A 160 17.25 12.83 -20.55
N VAL A 161 16.72 11.77 -19.92
CA VAL A 161 15.46 11.87 -19.17
C VAL A 161 15.62 12.55 -17.82
N TYR A 162 16.87 12.67 -17.30
CA TYR A 162 17.18 13.41 -16.08
C TYR A 162 17.53 14.84 -16.43
N GLU A 163 16.79 15.78 -15.87
CA GLU A 163 16.92 17.21 -16.16
C GLU A 163 17.42 17.95 -14.94
N PHE A 164 18.43 18.78 -15.14
CA PHE A 164 19.15 19.50 -14.09
C PHE A 164 18.98 21.01 -14.25
N THR A 165 19.18 21.74 -13.18
CA THR A 165 19.12 23.19 -13.20
C THR A 165 20.11 23.77 -14.23
N GLY A 166 19.58 24.58 -15.16
CA GLY A 166 20.36 25.21 -16.23
C GLY A 166 20.85 24.23 -17.30
N ASP A 167 20.21 23.07 -17.44
CA ASP A 167 20.56 22.00 -18.40
C ASP A 167 21.99 21.46 -18.20
N VAL A 168 22.55 21.60 -16.98
CA VAL A 168 23.92 21.19 -16.68
C VAL A 168 23.92 20.09 -15.61
N ALA A 169 24.35 18.89 -16.00
CA ALA A 169 24.56 17.80 -15.05
C ALA A 169 25.62 18.17 -14.01
N PRO A 170 25.39 17.83 -12.72
CA PRO A 170 26.33 18.19 -11.66
C PRO A 170 27.67 17.42 -11.77
N THR A 171 28.72 18.06 -11.38
CA THR A 171 30.01 17.38 -11.12
C THR A 171 29.94 16.72 -9.76
N LEU A 172 30.20 15.41 -9.72
CA LEU A 172 30.20 14.65 -8.47
C LEU A 172 31.41 14.98 -7.60
N THR A 173 31.29 14.76 -6.31
CA THR A 173 32.39 14.73 -5.36
C THR A 173 33.41 13.67 -5.78
N THR A 174 34.71 14.04 -5.76
CA THR A 174 35.78 13.13 -6.18
C THR A 174 36.43 12.38 -5.02
N THR A 175 36.17 12.80 -3.78
CA THR A 175 36.78 12.22 -2.58
C THR A 175 36.25 10.81 -2.33
N ALA A 176 37.15 9.87 -2.09
CA ALA A 176 36.80 8.48 -1.75
C ALA A 176 35.83 8.39 -0.56
N ALA A 177 34.92 7.42 -0.59
CA ALA A 177 33.92 7.12 0.44
C ALA A 177 32.92 8.26 0.75
N LYS A 178 32.92 9.34 -0.06
CA LYS A 178 31.89 10.39 0.03
C LYS A 178 30.69 10.07 -0.82
N GLY A 179 29.53 10.60 -0.42
CA GLY A 179 28.26 10.45 -1.12
C GLY A 179 27.72 11.76 -1.67
N ASP A 180 26.99 11.65 -2.77
CA ASP A 180 26.21 12.72 -3.40
C ASP A 180 24.77 12.26 -3.51
N LEU A 181 23.84 12.96 -2.86
CA LEU A 181 22.42 12.64 -2.85
C LEU A 181 21.68 13.53 -3.85
N PHE A 182 20.86 12.90 -4.68
CA PHE A 182 19.97 13.54 -5.66
C PHE A 182 18.53 13.21 -5.39
N VAL A 183 17.63 14.18 -5.56
CA VAL A 183 16.19 14.00 -5.50
C VAL A 183 15.58 14.49 -6.80
N PHE A 184 14.71 13.67 -7.39
CA PHE A 184 14.02 13.98 -8.63
C PHE A 184 12.51 13.88 -8.47
N ARG A 185 11.78 14.66 -9.29
CA ARG A 185 10.34 14.58 -9.45
C ARG A 185 9.99 14.32 -10.92
N TYR A 186 9.17 13.33 -11.20
CA TYR A 186 8.70 13.04 -12.55
C TYR A 186 7.57 13.98 -12.98
N ASN A 187 7.66 14.57 -14.18
CA ASN A 187 6.63 15.47 -14.73
C ASN A 187 5.74 14.82 -15.80
N GLY A 188 5.91 13.51 -16.07
CA GLY A 188 5.25 12.78 -17.14
C GLY A 188 6.14 12.53 -18.36
N SER A 189 7.30 13.20 -18.45
CA SER A 189 8.28 13.07 -19.53
C SER A 189 9.70 12.97 -19.03
N LYS A 190 10.07 13.80 -18.06
CA LYS A 190 11.42 13.94 -17.52
C LYS A 190 11.44 13.85 -16.00
N TRP A 191 12.59 13.45 -15.47
CA TRP A 191 12.92 13.47 -14.05
C TRP A 191 13.63 14.80 -13.76
N LEU A 192 12.88 15.74 -13.19
CA LEU A 192 13.36 17.06 -12.85
C LEU A 192 14.09 17.03 -11.51
N GLU A 193 15.31 17.50 -11.45
CA GLU A 193 16.03 17.66 -10.19
C GLU A 193 15.28 18.63 -9.25
N VAL A 194 14.96 18.15 -8.05
CA VAL A 194 14.36 18.96 -6.98
C VAL A 194 15.43 19.54 -6.06
N GLY A 195 16.52 18.77 -5.88
CA GLY A 195 17.65 19.18 -5.07
C GLY A 195 18.73 18.13 -5.03
N ARG A 196 19.91 18.58 -4.57
CA ARG A 196 21.10 17.73 -4.36
C ARG A 196 21.85 18.17 -3.12
N ASN A 197 22.50 17.21 -2.48
CA ASN A 197 23.52 17.45 -1.44
C ASN A 197 24.78 16.71 -1.82
N LEU A 198 25.87 17.43 -1.97
CA LEU A 198 27.16 16.88 -2.39
C LEU A 198 28.13 16.79 -1.21
N ASN A 199 29.14 15.94 -1.34
CA ASN A 199 30.26 15.78 -0.40
C ASN A 199 29.79 15.32 1.00
N LEU A 200 28.82 14.42 1.06
CA LEU A 200 28.28 13.89 2.31
C LEU A 200 29.26 12.89 2.95
N THR A 201 29.45 12.99 4.26
CA THR A 201 30.09 11.95 5.07
C THR A 201 29.04 10.93 5.46
N LEU A 202 29.26 9.66 5.14
CA LEU A 202 28.26 8.61 5.30
C LEU A 202 28.50 7.73 6.55
N SER A 203 29.59 7.91 7.24
CA SER A 203 29.96 7.21 8.49
C SER A 203 30.81 8.11 9.39
#